data_431bac1f8f52935348cb609594e37e10
#
_entry.id   431bac1f8f52935348cb609594e37e10
#
_cell.length_a   1.000
_cell.length_b   1.000
_cell.length_c   1.000
_cell.angle_alpha   90.00
_cell.angle_beta   90.00
_cell.angle_gamma   90.00
#
_symmetry.space_group_name_H-M   'P 1'
#
loop_
_entity.id
_entity.type
_entity.pdbx_description
1 polymer ?
#
loop_
_entity_poly.entity_id
_entity_poly.type
_entity_poly.pdbx_seq_one_letter_code
_entity_poly.pdbx_strand_id
1 'polypeptide(L)'
;MKIQYLEIVTKEVDAVCAAYASAHQVQFGEPDAGLGNARTATIAGGGLVGVRAPLRETEEPVVRPYWLVDDIDAAVAAAVQAGGEIAHPPMEIPGHGIFAIYLQGGNDHGLWQL
;
A
#
# COMPACT_ATOMS: atom_id res chain seq x y z
N MET A 1 3.15 -12.88 9.56
CA MET A 1 3.17 -11.64 8.76
C MET A 1 2.20 -11.75 7.60
N LYS A 2 1.41 -10.71 7.36
CA LYS A 2 0.41 -10.71 6.30
C LYS A 2 0.42 -9.34 5.61
N ILE A 3 0.33 -9.31 4.29
CA ILE A 3 0.17 -8.06 3.53
C ILE A 3 -1.30 -7.69 3.56
N GLN A 4 -1.62 -6.50 4.08
CA GLN A 4 -2.98 -5.97 4.06
C GLN A 4 -3.25 -5.19 2.78
N TYR A 5 -2.25 -4.45 2.29
CA TYR A 5 -2.39 -3.64 1.09
C TYR A 5 -1.10 -3.71 0.28
N LEU A 6 -1.22 -4.06 -0.98
CA LEU A 6 -0.10 -4.01 -1.92
C LEU A 6 -0.34 -2.84 -2.86
N GLU A 7 0.48 -1.81 -2.74
CA GLU A 7 0.34 -0.59 -3.54
C GLU A 7 1.24 -0.66 -4.76
N ILE A 8 0.65 -0.40 -5.92
CA ILE A 8 1.38 -0.30 -7.18
C ILE A 8 1.17 1.12 -7.71
N VAL A 9 2.26 1.88 -7.80
CA VAL A 9 2.26 3.24 -8.36
C VAL A 9 2.77 3.15 -9.79
N THR A 10 1.97 3.61 -10.74
CA THR A 10 2.31 3.57 -12.17
C THR A 10 1.54 4.62 -12.94
N LYS A 11 2.12 5.14 -14.02
CA LYS A 11 1.42 6.02 -14.94
C LYS A 11 0.45 5.26 -15.84
N GLU A 12 0.52 3.92 -15.86
CA GLU A 12 -0.25 3.05 -16.75
C GLU A 12 -1.29 2.27 -15.96
N VAL A 13 -2.09 2.96 -15.14
CA VAL A 13 -3.05 2.33 -14.22
C VAL A 13 -3.97 1.33 -14.91
N ASP A 14 -4.66 1.75 -15.96
CA ASP A 14 -5.64 0.88 -16.61
C ASP A 14 -4.99 -0.32 -17.30
N ALA A 15 -3.82 -0.12 -17.91
CA ALA A 15 -3.09 -1.22 -18.54
C ALA A 15 -2.60 -2.24 -17.50
N VAL A 16 -2.11 -1.80 -16.35
CA VAL A 16 -1.66 -2.68 -15.28
C VAL A 16 -2.85 -3.42 -14.65
N CYS A 17 -3.97 -2.73 -14.41
CA CYS A 17 -5.20 -3.37 -13.93
C CYS A 17 -5.68 -4.45 -14.89
N ALA A 18 -5.68 -4.18 -16.19
CA ALA A 18 -6.10 -5.15 -17.20
C ALA A 18 -5.16 -6.37 -17.23
N ALA A 19 -3.86 -6.16 -17.10
CA ALA A 19 -2.88 -7.24 -17.07
C ALA A 19 -3.07 -8.13 -15.83
N TYR A 20 -3.27 -7.53 -14.66
CA TYR A 20 -3.52 -8.27 -13.42
C TYR A 20 -4.86 -9.00 -13.47
N ALA A 21 -5.91 -8.36 -13.99
CA ALA A 21 -7.22 -8.98 -14.13
C ALA A 21 -7.15 -10.25 -14.97
N SER A 22 -6.41 -10.20 -16.09
CA SER A 22 -6.23 -11.34 -16.98
C SER A 22 -5.35 -12.42 -16.35
N ALA A 23 -4.20 -12.04 -15.76
CA ALA A 23 -3.24 -13.00 -15.23
C ALA A 23 -3.73 -13.70 -13.95
N HIS A 24 -4.52 -13.00 -13.13
CA HIS A 24 -4.92 -13.48 -11.79
C HIS A 24 -6.42 -13.70 -11.64
N GLN A 25 -7.21 -13.50 -12.70
CA GLN A 25 -8.67 -13.67 -12.68
C GLN A 25 -9.33 -12.84 -11.58
N VAL A 26 -8.95 -11.57 -11.46
CA VAL A 26 -9.51 -10.62 -10.49
C VAL A 26 -10.18 -9.47 -11.21
N GLN A 27 -11.03 -8.73 -10.49
CA GLN A 27 -11.68 -7.52 -11.01
C GLN A 27 -11.25 -6.33 -10.18
N PHE A 28 -10.80 -5.27 -10.85
CA PHE A 28 -10.48 -4.00 -10.19
C PHE A 28 -11.71 -3.10 -10.19
N GLY A 29 -11.98 -2.48 -9.05
CA GLY A 29 -13.05 -1.51 -8.90
C GLY A 29 -12.71 -0.14 -9.47
N GLU A 30 -13.62 0.80 -9.26
CA GLU A 30 -13.43 2.20 -9.61
C GLU A 30 -12.39 2.86 -8.70
N PRO A 31 -11.81 4.00 -9.11
CA PRO A 31 -10.86 4.71 -8.25
C PRO A 31 -11.44 5.04 -6.88
N ASP A 32 -10.67 4.78 -5.82
CA ASP A 32 -11.04 5.04 -4.44
C ASP A 32 -10.32 6.30 -3.95
N ALA A 33 -11.08 7.36 -3.69
CA ALA A 33 -10.51 8.65 -3.28
C ALA A 33 -9.73 8.55 -1.95
N GLY A 34 -10.12 7.65 -1.06
CA GLY A 34 -9.42 7.43 0.22
C GLY A 34 -8.06 6.78 0.06
N LEU A 35 -7.81 6.13 -1.08
CA LEU A 35 -6.56 5.44 -1.37
C LEU A 35 -5.77 6.11 -2.51
N GLY A 36 -5.85 7.42 -2.63
CA GLY A 36 -5.15 8.16 -3.67
C GLY A 36 -5.67 7.85 -5.07
N ASN A 37 -6.96 7.58 -5.21
CA ASN A 37 -7.64 7.16 -6.43
C ASN A 37 -7.16 5.80 -6.96
N ALA A 38 -6.67 4.94 -6.10
CA ALA A 38 -6.30 3.58 -6.49
C ALA A 38 -7.53 2.78 -6.92
N ARG A 39 -7.37 1.99 -7.96
CA ARG A 39 -8.32 0.94 -8.31
C ARG A 39 -7.87 -0.32 -7.58
N THR A 40 -8.78 -0.99 -6.89
CA THR A 40 -8.41 -2.10 -6.01
C THR A 40 -9.06 -3.42 -6.43
N ALA A 41 -8.37 -4.51 -6.08
CA ALA A 41 -8.89 -5.87 -6.19
C ALA A 41 -8.56 -6.62 -4.90
N THR A 42 -9.42 -7.58 -4.54
CA THR A 42 -9.23 -8.39 -3.35
C THR A 42 -8.18 -9.48 -3.62
N ILE A 43 -7.24 -9.63 -2.67
CA ILE A 43 -6.26 -10.72 -2.70
C ILE A 43 -6.88 -11.95 -2.04
N ALA A 44 -6.69 -13.14 -2.63
CA ALA A 44 -7.15 -14.39 -2.03
C ALA A 44 -6.56 -14.56 -0.63
N GLY A 45 -7.40 -14.88 0.36
CA GLY A 45 -6.97 -14.98 1.74
C GLY A 45 -7.03 -13.66 2.52
N GLY A 46 -7.40 -12.56 1.88
CA GLY A 46 -7.59 -11.25 2.48
C GLY A 46 -6.54 -10.22 2.05
N GLY A 47 -6.85 -8.96 2.26
CA GLY A 47 -6.04 -7.84 1.80
C GLY A 47 -6.44 -7.38 0.40
N LEU A 48 -5.84 -6.28 -0.02
CA LEU A 48 -6.12 -5.64 -1.29
C LEU A 48 -4.84 -5.36 -2.07
N VAL A 49 -4.93 -5.42 -3.40
CA VAL A 49 -3.95 -4.79 -4.28
C VAL A 49 -4.59 -3.52 -4.83
N GLY A 50 -3.85 -2.42 -4.81
CA GLY A 50 -4.32 -1.13 -5.32
C GLY A 50 -3.34 -0.57 -6.34
N VAL A 51 -3.87 -0.12 -7.47
CA VAL A 51 -3.07 0.45 -8.57
C VAL A 51 -3.49 1.90 -8.74
N ARG A 52 -2.54 2.82 -8.61
CA ARG A 52 -2.80 4.26 -8.73
C ARG A 52 -1.73 4.97 -9.52
N ALA A 53 -2.11 6.12 -10.05
CA ALA A 53 -1.16 7.04 -10.68
C ALA A 53 -0.32 7.76 -9.61
N PRO A 54 0.88 8.26 -9.98
CA PRO A 54 1.66 9.11 -9.10
C PRO A 54 0.83 10.32 -8.64
N LEU A 55 0.96 10.69 -7.37
CA LEU A 55 0.26 11.86 -6.80
C LEU A 55 1.00 13.18 -7.10
N ARG A 56 2.24 13.09 -7.55
CA ARG A 56 3.07 14.22 -7.97
C ARG A 56 4.08 13.73 -9.01
N GLU A 57 4.63 14.65 -9.80
CA GLU A 57 5.56 14.30 -10.88
C GLU A 57 6.84 13.61 -10.39
N THR A 58 7.27 13.93 -9.18
CA THR A 58 8.49 13.36 -8.60
C THR A 58 8.28 11.97 -7.98
N GLU A 59 7.03 11.50 -7.90
CA GLU A 59 6.78 10.16 -7.37
C GLU A 59 7.12 9.10 -8.42
N GLU A 60 8.11 8.27 -8.10
CA GLU A 60 8.56 7.21 -8.99
C GLU A 60 7.65 5.98 -8.90
N PRO A 61 7.58 5.17 -9.96
CA PRO A 61 6.89 3.89 -9.89
C PRO A 61 7.46 3.03 -8.77
N VAL A 62 6.57 2.39 -8.02
CA VAL A 62 6.97 1.54 -6.89
C VAL A 62 5.92 0.47 -6.67
N VAL A 63 6.35 -0.68 -6.16
CA VAL A 63 5.47 -1.70 -5.58
C VAL A 63 5.80 -1.74 -4.10
N ARG A 64 4.84 -1.34 -3.26
CA ARG A 64 5.05 -1.18 -1.83
C ARG A 64 4.08 -2.04 -1.04
N PRO A 65 4.58 -3.02 -0.25
CA PRO A 65 3.71 -3.78 0.64
C PRO A 65 3.41 -2.99 1.92
N TYR A 66 2.18 -3.13 2.42
CA TYR A 66 1.79 -2.64 3.74
C TYR A 66 1.43 -3.87 4.58
N TRP A 67 2.23 -4.11 5.61
CA TRP A 67 2.07 -5.27 6.49
C TRP A 67 0.99 -5.01 7.53
N LEU A 68 0.09 -5.97 7.69
CA LEU A 68 -0.95 -5.88 8.72
C LEU A 68 -0.33 -6.00 10.11
N VAL A 69 -0.65 -5.04 10.97
CA VAL A 69 -0.20 -5.03 12.37
C VAL A 69 -1.40 -4.77 13.29
N ASP A 70 -1.29 -5.21 14.53
CA ASP A 70 -2.34 -5.02 15.53
C ASP A 70 -2.29 -3.62 16.15
N ASP A 71 -1.08 -3.09 16.35
CA ASP A 71 -0.83 -1.79 16.98
C ASP A 71 0.23 -1.07 16.17
N ILE A 72 -0.20 -0.06 15.42
CA ILE A 72 0.72 0.62 14.49
C ILE A 72 1.78 1.45 15.21
N ASP A 73 1.45 2.02 16.38
CA ASP A 73 2.44 2.79 17.14
C ASP A 73 3.54 1.89 17.67
N ALA A 74 3.18 0.72 18.18
CA ALA A 74 4.15 -0.28 18.62
C ALA A 74 4.99 -0.80 17.44
N ALA A 75 4.37 -1.02 16.29
CA ALA A 75 5.05 -1.48 15.07
C ALA A 75 6.05 -0.44 14.56
N VAL A 76 5.67 0.84 14.58
CA VAL A 76 6.58 1.94 14.20
C VAL A 76 7.77 2.01 15.14
N ALA A 77 7.54 1.92 16.45
CA ALA A 77 8.62 1.93 17.44
C ALA A 77 9.58 0.74 17.23
N ALA A 78 9.04 -0.44 16.96
CA ALA A 78 9.85 -1.63 16.68
C ALA A 78 10.68 -1.47 15.40
N ALA A 79 10.12 -0.89 14.34
CA ALA A 79 10.82 -0.63 13.09
C ALA A 79 12.00 0.33 13.31
N VAL A 80 11.79 1.40 14.09
CA VAL A 80 12.86 2.37 14.42
C VAL A 80 13.97 1.70 15.24
N GLN A 81 13.60 0.88 16.22
CA GLN A 81 14.59 0.14 17.01
C GLN A 81 15.42 -0.83 16.17
N ALA A 82 14.83 -1.37 15.12
CA ALA A 82 15.52 -2.26 14.20
C ALA A 82 16.35 -1.53 13.15
N GLY A 83 16.44 -0.20 13.22
CA GLY A 83 17.26 0.62 12.33
C GLY A 83 16.49 1.29 11.18
N GLY A 84 15.19 1.14 11.16
CA GLY A 84 14.34 1.79 10.16
C GLY A 84 14.19 3.30 10.41
N GLU A 85 13.90 4.04 9.35
CA GLU A 85 13.66 5.48 9.40
C GLU A 85 12.23 5.77 8.97
N ILE A 86 11.49 6.54 9.75
CA ILE A 86 10.10 6.86 9.43
C ILE A 86 10.04 7.85 8.28
N ALA A 87 9.41 7.43 7.17
CA ALA A 87 9.16 8.29 6.02
C ALA A 87 7.78 8.95 6.10
N HIS A 88 6.80 8.25 6.66
CA HIS A 88 5.46 8.78 6.87
C HIS A 88 4.93 8.27 8.22
N PRO A 89 4.65 9.16 9.18
CA PRO A 89 4.12 8.74 10.48
C PRO A 89 2.69 8.18 10.34
N PRO A 90 2.18 7.48 11.36
CA PRO A 90 0.82 6.95 11.31
C PRO A 90 -0.22 8.00 10.97
N MET A 91 -1.09 7.67 10.01
CA MET A 91 -2.18 8.53 9.58
C MET A 91 -3.41 7.68 9.29
N GLU A 92 -4.58 8.12 9.78
CA GLU A 92 -5.83 7.46 9.51
C GLU A 92 -6.30 7.73 8.08
N ILE A 93 -6.77 6.67 7.42
CA ILE A 93 -7.55 6.76 6.19
C ILE A 93 -8.97 6.34 6.55
N PRO A 94 -9.94 7.28 6.64
CA PRO A 94 -11.30 6.96 7.07
C PRO A 94 -11.91 5.81 6.26
N GLY A 95 -12.46 4.83 6.96
CA GLY A 95 -13.06 3.65 6.35
C GLY A 95 -12.08 2.56 5.94
N HIS A 96 -10.77 2.80 6.05
CA HIS A 96 -9.74 1.84 5.59
C HIS A 96 -8.79 1.38 6.70
N GLY A 97 -8.39 2.27 7.59
CA GLY A 97 -7.46 1.95 8.68
C GLY A 97 -6.43 3.05 8.89
N ILE A 98 -5.31 2.67 9.51
CA ILE A 98 -4.21 3.58 9.81
C ILE A 98 -2.95 3.04 9.13
N PHE A 99 -2.22 3.87 8.41
CA PHE A 99 -0.99 3.45 7.75
C PHE A 99 0.22 4.25 8.19
N ALA A 100 1.40 3.68 8.00
CA ALA A 100 2.69 4.35 8.15
C ALA A 100 3.67 3.78 7.13
N ILE A 101 4.74 4.51 6.85
CA ILE A 101 5.79 4.06 5.93
C ILE A 101 7.15 4.30 6.60
N TYR A 102 8.05 3.32 6.51
CA TYR A 102 9.43 3.48 6.94
C TYR A 102 10.40 2.99 5.87
N LEU A 103 11.62 3.51 5.95
CA LEU A 103 12.71 3.14 5.05
C LEU A 103 13.65 2.19 5.77
N GLN A 104 14.03 1.13 5.11
CA GLN A 104 15.05 0.19 5.60
C GLN A 104 15.66 -0.55 4.42
N GLY A 105 16.98 -0.66 4.42
CA GLY A 105 17.68 -1.32 3.33
C GLY A 105 17.48 -0.65 1.98
N GLY A 106 17.23 0.65 1.96
CA GLY A 106 16.97 1.41 0.73
C GLY A 106 15.57 1.23 0.14
N ASN A 107 14.68 0.55 0.86
CA ASN A 107 13.32 0.27 0.39
C ASN A 107 12.27 0.87 1.30
N ASP A 108 11.12 1.17 0.71
CA ASP A 108 9.92 1.56 1.45
C ASP A 108 9.20 0.32 1.98
N HIS A 109 8.76 0.42 3.23
CA HIS A 109 7.97 -0.63 3.87
C HIS A 109 6.75 0.02 4.51
N GLY A 110 5.56 -0.49 4.19
CA GLY A 110 4.32 -0.02 4.76
C GLY A 110 3.88 -0.83 5.97
N LEU A 111 3.14 -0.16 6.85
CA LEU A 111 2.45 -0.78 7.97
C LEU A 111 0.98 -0.36 7.89
N TRP A 112 0.08 -1.26 8.27
CA TRP A 112 -1.36 -1.02 8.19
C TRP A 112 -2.07 -1.65 9.38
N GLN A 113 -2.86 -0.83 10.07
CA GLN A 113 -3.73 -1.28 11.16
C GLN A 113 -5.18 -1.08 10.74
N LEU A 114 -5.98 -2.12 10.87
CA LEU A 114 -7.43 -2.04 10.61
C LEU A 114 -8.17 -1.41 11.78
#